data_e08c1f2bdf558e86c0f061a1c51a525e
#
_entry.id   e08c1f2bdf558e86c0f061a1c51a525e
#
_cell.length_a   1.000
_cell.length_b   1.000
_cell.length_c   1.000
_cell.angle_alpha   90.00
_cell.angle_beta   90.00
_cell.angle_gamma   90.00
#
_symmetry.space_group_name_H-M   'P 1'
#
loop_
_entity.id
_entity.type
_entity.pdbx_description
1 polymer ?
#
loop_
_entity_poly.entity_id
_entity_poly.type
_entity_poly.pdbx_seq_one_letter_code
_entity_poly.pdbx_strand_id
1 'polypeptide(L)'
;MKKNPTATITFSNGGIIHIELYPDIAPYAVTSFIFLANQGVYDHYPIERIVPDWVLDMSYHAFHNPKACYFIPNDVKSGKYLEAVPGTIGLGGYGAPEIAGGEFFFPLADCPSITGVYPIFGKIVSGMEEIRRLEQLKTYPVYSGSVVKTKI
;
A
#
# COMPACT_ATOMS: atom_id res chain seq x y z
N MET A 1 25.97 7.91 7.47
CA MET A 1 24.70 7.99 6.73
C MET A 1 23.70 7.00 7.28
N LYS A 2 22.53 7.48 7.61
CA LYS A 2 21.48 6.62 8.15
C LYS A 2 20.84 5.80 7.01
N LYS A 3 20.82 4.49 7.17
CA LYS A 3 20.25 3.58 6.19
C LYS A 3 18.71 3.64 6.23
N ASN A 4 18.06 3.65 5.09
CA ASN A 4 16.59 3.58 5.04
C ASN A 4 16.10 2.26 5.60
N PRO A 5 14.96 2.25 6.33
CA PRO A 5 14.32 0.99 6.73
C PRO A 5 13.89 0.18 5.52
N THR A 6 13.81 -1.13 5.72
CA THR A 6 13.30 -2.05 4.71
C THR A 6 12.17 -2.89 5.28
N ALA A 7 11.27 -3.35 4.42
CA ALA A 7 10.21 -4.26 4.77
C ALA A 7 10.22 -5.46 3.83
N THR A 8 9.78 -6.60 4.35
CA THR A 8 9.61 -7.82 3.57
C THR A 8 8.18 -8.29 3.70
N ILE A 9 7.53 -8.54 2.56
CA ILE A 9 6.19 -9.14 2.53
C ILE A 9 6.34 -10.53 1.95
N THR A 10 5.91 -11.54 2.71
CA THR A 10 5.90 -12.94 2.28
C THR A 10 4.44 -13.38 2.08
N PHE A 11 4.14 -13.89 0.90
CA PHE A 11 2.81 -14.38 0.58
C PHE A 11 2.70 -15.88 0.88
N SER A 12 1.46 -16.35 1.05
CA SER A 12 1.20 -17.76 1.41
C SER A 12 1.72 -18.78 0.40
N ASN A 13 1.92 -18.38 -0.85
CA ASN A 13 2.52 -19.23 -1.88
C ASN A 13 4.05 -19.25 -1.85
N GLY A 14 4.67 -18.50 -0.93
CA GLY A 14 6.13 -18.37 -0.83
C GLY A 14 6.72 -17.19 -1.61
N GLY A 15 5.92 -16.45 -2.35
CA GLY A 15 6.39 -15.24 -3.04
C GLY A 15 6.83 -14.17 -2.05
N ILE A 16 7.92 -13.45 -2.37
CA ILE A 16 8.52 -12.47 -1.46
C ILE A 16 8.75 -11.14 -2.19
N ILE A 17 8.39 -10.06 -1.51
CA ILE A 17 8.66 -8.69 -1.97
C ILE A 17 9.52 -8.00 -0.93
N HIS A 18 10.61 -7.37 -1.36
CA HIS A 18 11.44 -6.50 -0.53
C HIS A 18 11.21 -5.05 -0.90
N ILE A 19 11.02 -4.21 0.10
CA ILE A 19 10.64 -2.80 -0.06
C ILE A 19 11.60 -1.92 0.71
N GLU A 20 12.11 -0.87 0.08
CA GLU A 20 12.82 0.19 0.77
C GLU A 20 11.85 1.31 1.12
N LEU A 21 11.89 1.78 2.37
CA LEU A 21 10.99 2.82 2.88
C LEU A 21 11.72 4.15 2.97
N TYR A 22 11.01 5.25 2.69
CA TYR A 22 11.61 6.58 2.61
C TYR A 22 11.06 7.53 3.70
N PRO A 23 11.60 7.46 4.93
CA PRO A 23 11.12 8.31 6.03
C PRO A 23 11.38 9.81 5.79
N ASP A 24 12.36 10.15 4.97
CA ASP A 24 12.63 11.56 4.64
C ASP A 24 11.55 12.17 3.73
N ILE A 25 10.85 11.33 2.98
CA ILE A 25 9.76 11.76 2.09
C ILE A 25 8.41 11.67 2.80
N ALA A 26 8.17 10.59 3.54
CA ALA A 26 6.88 10.29 4.15
C ALA A 26 7.05 9.76 5.57
N PRO A 27 7.48 10.61 6.53
CA PRO A 27 7.78 10.17 7.89
C PRO A 27 6.56 9.60 8.63
N TYR A 28 5.39 10.17 8.48
CA TYR A 28 4.17 9.64 9.14
C TYR A 28 3.78 8.28 8.56
N ALA A 29 3.78 8.15 7.24
CA ALA A 29 3.41 6.91 6.58
C ALA A 29 4.39 5.79 6.94
N VAL A 30 5.69 6.04 6.88
CA VAL A 30 6.71 5.04 7.21
C VAL A 30 6.60 4.62 8.66
N THR A 31 6.47 5.57 9.59
CA THR A 31 6.33 5.28 11.02
C THR A 31 5.10 4.41 11.29
N SER A 32 3.97 4.78 10.73
CA SER A 32 2.72 4.03 10.92
C SER A 32 2.81 2.63 10.31
N PHE A 33 3.33 2.52 9.10
CA PHE A 33 3.47 1.24 8.43
C PHE A 33 4.37 0.28 9.23
N ILE A 34 5.51 0.75 9.69
CA ILE A 34 6.43 -0.05 10.52
C ILE A 34 5.74 -0.47 11.82
N PHE A 35 5.07 0.47 12.48
CA PHE A 35 4.37 0.18 13.73
C PHE A 35 3.31 -0.93 13.53
N LEU A 36 2.45 -0.79 12.53
CA LEU A 36 1.39 -1.76 12.27
C LEU A 36 1.95 -3.11 11.84
N ALA A 37 3.00 -3.13 11.03
CA ALA A 37 3.67 -4.36 10.62
C ALA A 37 4.25 -5.09 11.84
N ASN A 38 4.92 -4.37 12.72
CA ASN A 38 5.52 -4.94 13.93
C ASN A 38 4.48 -5.40 14.95
N GLN A 39 3.27 -4.85 14.92
CA GLN A 39 2.14 -5.30 15.75
C GLN A 39 1.42 -6.52 15.15
N GLY A 40 1.86 -7.01 13.99
CA GLY A 40 1.25 -8.14 13.32
C GLY A 40 -0.10 -7.84 12.65
N VAL A 41 -0.44 -6.56 12.48
CA VAL A 41 -1.74 -6.17 11.91
C VAL A 41 -1.91 -6.70 10.48
N TYR A 42 -0.82 -6.72 9.71
CA TYR A 42 -0.88 -7.16 8.32
C TYR A 42 -0.67 -8.67 8.13
N ASP A 43 -0.33 -9.40 9.22
CA ASP A 43 -0.10 -10.84 9.15
C ASP A 43 -1.39 -11.57 8.80
N HIS A 44 -1.31 -12.53 7.88
CA HIS A 44 -2.44 -13.34 7.42
C HIS A 44 -3.57 -12.51 6.78
N TYR A 45 -3.27 -11.29 6.37
CA TYR A 45 -4.27 -10.42 5.76
C TYR A 45 -4.52 -10.84 4.32
N PRO A 46 -5.78 -11.07 3.91
CA PRO A 46 -6.06 -11.43 2.53
C PRO A 46 -5.96 -10.22 1.60
N ILE A 47 -5.61 -10.48 0.34
CA ILE A 47 -5.76 -9.47 -0.71
C ILE A 47 -7.23 -9.44 -1.07
N GLU A 48 -7.90 -8.33 -0.83
CA GLU A 48 -9.34 -8.25 -1.04
C GLU A 48 -9.74 -7.41 -2.25
N ARG A 49 -8.84 -6.59 -2.77
CA ARG A 49 -9.22 -5.65 -3.83
C ARG A 49 -8.12 -5.49 -4.85
N ILE A 50 -8.46 -5.77 -6.11
CA ILE A 50 -7.62 -5.46 -7.26
C ILE A 50 -8.46 -4.62 -8.21
N VAL A 51 -7.97 -3.44 -8.56
CA VAL A 51 -8.58 -2.59 -9.59
C VAL A 51 -7.62 -2.61 -10.78
N PRO A 52 -7.96 -3.32 -11.87
CA PRO A 52 -7.07 -3.45 -13.02
C PRO A 52 -6.62 -2.08 -13.56
N ASP A 53 -5.36 -2.00 -13.95
CA ASP A 53 -4.74 -0.79 -14.49
C ASP A 53 -4.73 0.41 -13.54
N TRP A 54 -4.97 0.17 -12.26
CA TRP A 54 -4.95 1.22 -11.24
C TRP A 54 -4.17 0.79 -10.00
N VAL A 55 -4.78 0.07 -9.06
CA VAL A 55 -4.11 -0.31 -7.81
C VAL A 55 -4.47 -1.73 -7.37
N LEU A 56 -3.56 -2.30 -6.58
CA LEU A 56 -3.76 -3.51 -5.81
C LEU A 56 -3.72 -3.11 -4.33
N ASP A 57 -4.86 -3.22 -3.64
CA ASP A 57 -4.96 -2.91 -2.21
C ASP A 57 -4.70 -4.17 -1.39
N MET A 58 -3.65 -4.11 -0.56
CA MET A 58 -3.22 -5.27 0.22
C MET A 58 -3.98 -5.42 1.53
N SER A 59 -4.49 -4.34 2.06
CA SER A 59 -5.09 -4.31 3.40
C SER A 59 -6.36 -3.48 3.43
N TYR A 60 -7.24 -3.71 2.46
CA TYR A 60 -8.42 -2.88 2.21
C TYR A 60 -9.32 -2.67 3.44
N HIS A 61 -9.38 -3.64 4.34
CA HIS A 61 -10.18 -3.54 5.56
C HIS A 61 -9.34 -3.41 6.84
N ALA A 62 -8.07 -3.04 6.74
CA ALA A 62 -7.21 -2.87 7.92
C ALA A 62 -7.81 -1.90 8.94
N PHE A 63 -8.49 -0.88 8.50
CA PHE A 63 -9.19 0.09 9.31
C PHE A 63 -10.18 -0.55 10.31
N HIS A 64 -10.74 -1.72 10.00
CA HIS A 64 -11.64 -2.44 10.91
C HIS A 64 -10.90 -3.17 12.03
N ASN A 65 -9.57 -3.27 11.97
CA ASN A 65 -8.78 -3.80 13.07
C ASN A 65 -8.61 -2.69 14.12
N PRO A 66 -8.95 -2.93 15.40
CA PRO A 66 -8.82 -1.88 16.43
C PRO A 66 -7.43 -1.26 16.53
N LYS A 67 -6.38 -2.04 16.25
CA LYS A 67 -4.99 -1.54 16.28
C LYS A 67 -4.68 -0.59 15.13
N ALA A 68 -5.41 -0.68 14.03
CA ALA A 68 -5.22 0.16 12.84
C ALA A 68 -6.34 1.20 12.68
N CYS A 69 -7.26 1.30 13.64
CA CYS A 69 -8.40 2.23 13.58
C CYS A 69 -7.97 3.64 14.01
N TYR A 70 -7.08 4.24 13.24
CA TYR A 70 -6.64 5.61 13.44
C TYR A 70 -6.18 6.20 12.09
N PHE A 71 -6.08 7.52 12.07
CA PHE A 71 -5.58 8.24 10.90
C PHE A 71 -4.32 9.03 11.28
N ILE A 72 -3.45 9.22 10.32
CA ILE A 72 -2.23 10.02 10.45
C ILE A 72 -2.31 11.21 9.50
N PRO A 73 -1.53 12.28 9.75
CA PRO A 73 -1.43 13.37 8.77
C PRO A 73 -0.87 12.84 7.45
N ASN A 74 -1.36 13.40 6.36
CA ASN A 74 -0.88 13.03 5.02
C ASN A 74 0.42 13.75 4.72
N ASP A 75 1.51 13.00 4.53
CA ASP A 75 2.85 13.53 4.27
C ASP A 75 2.95 14.40 3.02
N VAL A 76 2.05 14.23 2.07
CA VAL A 76 2.00 15.03 0.84
C VAL A 76 1.91 16.54 1.14
N LYS A 77 1.32 16.89 2.28
CA LYS A 77 1.18 18.29 2.72
C LYS A 77 2.53 18.99 2.92
N SER A 78 3.62 18.26 3.08
CA SER A 78 4.96 18.87 3.18
C SER A 78 5.46 19.43 1.85
N GLY A 79 4.82 19.08 0.74
CA GLY A 79 5.27 19.42 -0.61
C GLY A 79 6.28 18.43 -1.19
N LYS A 80 6.72 17.45 -0.40
CA LYS A 80 7.59 16.36 -0.87
C LYS A 80 6.75 15.12 -1.09
N TYR A 81 6.84 14.55 -2.28
CA TYR A 81 6.13 13.30 -2.56
C TYR A 81 6.76 12.58 -3.76
N LEU A 82 6.57 11.29 -3.81
CA LEU A 82 6.95 10.44 -4.93
C LEU A 82 5.75 10.22 -5.84
N GLU A 83 6.02 9.91 -7.09
CA GLU A 83 4.99 9.56 -8.06
C GLU A 83 4.41 8.16 -7.76
N ALA A 84 3.10 8.03 -7.95
CA ALA A 84 2.41 6.75 -7.84
C ALA A 84 2.54 6.01 -9.17
N VAL A 85 3.56 5.17 -9.25
CA VAL A 85 3.92 4.40 -10.45
C VAL A 85 4.17 2.94 -10.06
N PRO A 86 4.14 2.00 -11.02
CA PRO A 86 4.46 0.60 -10.69
C PRO A 86 5.81 0.48 -9.98
N GLY A 87 5.86 -0.35 -8.95
CA GLY A 87 7.05 -0.53 -8.12
C GLY A 87 7.08 0.35 -6.89
N THR A 88 6.06 1.17 -6.64
CA THR A 88 5.94 1.97 -5.42
C THR A 88 4.88 1.39 -4.48
N ILE A 89 4.88 1.87 -3.23
CA ILE A 89 3.88 1.53 -2.23
C ILE A 89 3.36 2.82 -1.59
N GLY A 90 2.04 2.89 -1.38
CA GLY A 90 1.40 4.07 -0.76
C GLY A 90 0.37 3.70 0.28
N LEU A 91 -0.07 4.70 1.04
CA LEU A 91 -1.19 4.56 1.99
C LEU A 91 -2.45 5.23 1.45
N GLY A 92 -3.58 4.53 1.60
CA GLY A 92 -4.88 5.08 1.27
C GLY A 92 -5.39 6.08 2.31
N GLY A 93 -6.28 6.98 1.90
CA GLY A 93 -6.81 8.04 2.75
C GLY A 93 -8.33 8.12 2.79
N TYR A 94 -9.01 7.13 2.29
CA TYR A 94 -10.48 7.04 2.30
C TYR A 94 -11.17 8.29 1.71
N GLY A 95 -10.52 8.94 0.75
CA GLY A 95 -11.06 10.11 0.07
C GLY A 95 -10.85 11.44 0.81
N ALA A 96 -10.21 11.45 1.97
CA ALA A 96 -9.92 12.67 2.73
C ALA A 96 -8.47 13.11 2.49
N PRO A 97 -8.23 14.28 1.90
CA PRO A 97 -6.89 14.67 1.46
C PRO A 97 -5.90 15.02 2.59
N GLU A 98 -6.42 15.27 3.80
CA GLU A 98 -5.59 15.66 4.95
C GLU A 98 -5.02 14.49 5.72
N ILE A 99 -5.53 13.28 5.50
CA ILE A 99 -5.21 12.11 6.32
C ILE A 99 -4.76 10.92 5.47
N ALA A 100 -4.09 9.99 6.13
CA ALA A 100 -3.83 8.64 5.60
C ALA A 100 -4.17 7.62 6.68
N GLY A 101 -4.58 6.45 6.26
CA GLY A 101 -4.95 5.36 7.17
C GLY A 101 -3.94 4.22 7.19
N GLY A 102 -4.39 3.04 7.59
CA GLY A 102 -3.55 1.84 7.67
C GLY A 102 -3.55 0.96 6.41
N GLU A 103 -4.37 1.28 5.43
CA GLU A 103 -4.40 0.52 4.19
C GLU A 103 -3.26 0.91 3.27
N PHE A 104 -2.49 -0.08 2.82
CA PHE A 104 -1.46 0.18 1.84
C PHE A 104 -1.82 -0.42 0.48
N PHE A 105 -1.28 0.16 -0.57
CA PHE A 105 -1.59 -0.25 -1.94
C PHE A 105 -0.34 -0.22 -2.82
N PHE A 106 -0.41 -0.96 -3.91
CA PHE A 106 0.61 -0.93 -4.96
C PHE A 106 -0.02 -0.43 -6.26
N PRO A 107 0.48 0.65 -6.85
CA PRO A 107 0.05 1.05 -8.19
C PRO A 107 0.37 -0.03 -9.22
N LEU A 108 -0.58 -0.29 -10.11
CA LEU A 108 -0.42 -1.26 -11.20
C LEU A 108 -0.11 -0.58 -12.53
N ALA A 109 -0.31 0.72 -12.59
CA ALA A 109 0.00 1.59 -13.72
C ALA A 109 0.41 2.95 -13.18
N ASP A 110 0.80 3.87 -14.04
CA ASP A 110 0.99 5.26 -13.65
C ASP A 110 -0.33 5.84 -13.18
N CYS A 111 -0.36 6.39 -11.96
CA CYS A 111 -1.58 6.88 -11.33
C CYS A 111 -1.49 8.36 -11.02
N PRO A 112 -1.61 9.24 -12.03
CA PRO A 112 -1.52 10.70 -11.79
C PRO A 112 -2.61 11.22 -10.86
N SER A 113 -3.74 10.54 -10.76
CA SER A 113 -4.79 10.89 -9.81
C SER A 113 -4.41 10.62 -8.34
N ILE A 114 -3.39 9.83 -8.10
CA ILE A 114 -2.89 9.50 -6.76
C ILE A 114 -1.64 10.32 -6.42
N THR A 115 -0.78 10.57 -7.40
CA THR A 115 0.45 11.36 -7.20
C THR A 115 0.13 12.72 -6.63
N GLY A 116 0.75 13.05 -5.49
CA GLY A 116 0.50 14.30 -4.79
C GLY A 116 -0.80 14.35 -4.01
N VAL A 117 -1.54 13.24 -3.93
CA VAL A 117 -2.81 13.13 -3.18
C VAL A 117 -2.67 12.17 -2.02
N TYR A 118 -2.13 10.98 -2.26
CA TYR A 118 -1.87 9.98 -1.22
C TYR A 118 -0.37 9.78 -1.06
N PRO A 119 0.13 9.53 0.18
CA PRO A 119 1.56 9.41 0.41
C PRO A 119 2.11 8.12 -0.18
N ILE A 120 3.09 8.26 -1.06
CA ILE A 120 3.90 7.15 -1.55
C ILE A 120 5.15 7.12 -0.66
N PHE A 121 5.39 6.01 0.01
CA PHE A 121 6.37 5.97 1.09
C PHE A 121 7.49 4.94 0.89
N GLY A 122 7.51 4.23 -0.22
CA GLY A 122 8.54 3.24 -0.48
C GLY A 122 8.58 2.78 -1.93
N LYS A 123 9.60 1.96 -2.22
CA LYS A 123 9.77 1.32 -3.53
C LYS A 123 10.12 -0.16 -3.35
N ILE A 124 9.60 -0.99 -4.25
CA ILE A 124 9.96 -2.39 -4.34
C ILE A 124 11.37 -2.47 -4.90
N VAL A 125 12.30 -3.08 -4.17
CA VAL A 125 13.68 -3.29 -4.61
C VAL A 125 13.89 -4.67 -5.21
N SER A 126 13.02 -5.64 -4.88
CA SER A 126 12.99 -6.96 -5.51
C SER A 126 11.62 -7.60 -5.29
N GLY A 127 11.22 -8.49 -6.21
CA GLY A 127 9.95 -9.21 -6.12
C GLY A 127 8.80 -8.57 -6.88
N MET A 128 9.06 -7.62 -7.77
CA MET A 128 7.99 -6.98 -8.57
C MET A 128 7.20 -7.99 -9.39
N GLU A 129 7.81 -9.09 -9.81
CA GLU A 129 7.13 -10.19 -10.49
C GLU A 129 5.99 -10.77 -9.67
N GLU A 130 6.08 -10.70 -8.34
CA GLU A 130 4.99 -11.16 -7.46
C GLU A 130 3.76 -10.26 -7.58
N ILE A 131 3.96 -8.94 -7.66
CA ILE A 131 2.85 -8.00 -7.89
C ILE A 131 2.19 -8.29 -9.25
N ARG A 132 2.98 -8.56 -10.28
CA ARG A 132 2.45 -8.89 -11.61
C ARG A 132 1.69 -10.21 -11.61
N ARG A 133 2.15 -11.19 -10.83
CA ARG A 133 1.43 -12.45 -10.63
C ARG A 133 0.08 -12.22 -9.94
N LEU A 134 0.07 -11.43 -8.87
CA LEU A 134 -1.15 -11.12 -8.12
C LEU A 134 -2.19 -10.38 -8.98
N GLU A 135 -1.74 -9.52 -9.87
CA GLU A 135 -2.60 -8.79 -10.81
C GLU A 135 -3.41 -9.74 -11.71
N GLN A 136 -2.89 -10.95 -11.97
CA GLN A 136 -3.51 -11.95 -12.83
C GLN A 136 -4.43 -12.92 -12.08
N LEU A 137 -4.58 -12.78 -10.76
CA LEU A 137 -5.43 -13.68 -10.00
C LEU A 137 -6.90 -13.55 -10.40
N LYS A 138 -7.62 -14.65 -10.30
CA LYS A 138 -9.05 -14.66 -10.53
C LYS A 138 -9.77 -13.81 -9.48
N THR A 139 -10.62 -12.91 -9.94
CA THR A 139 -11.34 -11.99 -9.09
C THR A 139 -12.84 -12.10 -9.31
N TYR A 140 -13.59 -11.55 -8.35
CA TYR A 140 -15.04 -11.46 -8.43
C TYR A 140 -15.42 -9.98 -8.41
N PRO A 141 -16.34 -9.52 -9.30
CA PRO A 141 -16.78 -8.13 -9.27
C PRO A 141 -17.52 -7.83 -7.96
N VAL A 142 -17.36 -6.61 -7.46
CA VAL A 142 -18.13 -6.06 -6.35
C VAL A 142 -19.02 -4.92 -6.86
N TYR A 143 -20.04 -4.58 -6.07
CA TYR A 143 -21.10 -3.67 -6.50
C TYR A 143 -20.67 -2.23 -6.81
N SER A 144 -19.49 -1.82 -6.54
CA SER A 144 -19.03 -0.46 -6.78
C SER A 144 -18.28 -0.28 -8.09
N GLY A 145 -18.76 -0.87 -9.16
CA GLY A 145 -18.24 -0.62 -10.51
C GLY A 145 -16.94 -1.36 -10.81
N SER A 146 -15.86 -0.64 -11.07
CA SER A 146 -14.59 -1.21 -11.51
C SER A 146 -13.79 -1.98 -10.43
N VAL A 147 -14.30 -2.05 -9.22
CA VAL A 147 -13.61 -2.73 -8.12
C VAL A 147 -13.91 -4.22 -8.18
N VAL A 148 -12.87 -5.03 -8.08
CA VAL A 148 -12.99 -6.48 -8.05
C VAL A 148 -12.36 -7.02 -6.76
N LYS A 149 -12.95 -8.05 -6.20
CA LYS A 149 -12.37 -8.79 -5.09
C LYS A 149 -11.55 -9.94 -5.61
N THR A 150 -10.39 -10.12 -5.02
CA THR A 150 -9.62 -11.33 -5.25
C THR A 150 -10.02 -12.38 -4.24
N LYS A 151 -10.12 -13.60 -4.70
CA LYS A 151 -10.28 -14.75 -3.83
C LYS A 151 -8.94 -15.48 -3.81
N ILE A 152 -8.36 -15.51 -2.66
CA ILE A 152 -7.09 -16.21 -2.45
C ILE A 152 -7.38 -17.53 -1.74
#